data_6e37018756cc70d9a07e29dfb1499222
#
_entry.id   6e37018756cc70d9a07e29dfb1499222
#
_cell.length_a   1.000
_cell.length_b   1.000
_cell.length_c   1.000
_cell.angle_alpha   90.00
_cell.angle_beta   90.00
_cell.angle_gamma   90.00
#
_symmetry.space_group_name_H-M   'P 1'
#
loop_
_entity.id
_entity.type
_entity.pdbx_description
1 polymer ?
#
loop_
_entity_poly.entity_id
_entity_poly.type
_entity_poly.pdbx_seq_one_letter_code
_entity_poly.pdbx_strand_id
1 'polypeptide(L)'
;MSLSKEKNYLLYLLAKQDYSRKQLFDKLTDRENISNDEIVTLLNEFEKHKWLSDERFARVFIMSEISKYRGKRRIVNTAVYQKGLSQELVECFLHGAEIDWFELCQKCLQKKYKDLDKLQSDLKLKQKAVNYLLYNGFNFDEINFAISGEI
;
A
#
# COMPACT_ATOMS: atom_id res chain seq x y z
N MET A 1 -18.91 -23.60 21.22
CA MET A 1 -17.67 -24.13 20.64
C MET A 1 -16.55 -23.13 20.82
N SER A 2 -15.41 -23.61 21.28
CA SER A 2 -14.28 -22.72 21.55
C SER A 2 -13.57 -22.31 20.28
N LEU A 3 -13.25 -21.03 20.14
CA LEU A 3 -12.43 -20.50 19.04
C LEU A 3 -10.96 -20.35 19.48
N SER A 4 -10.54 -21.12 20.48
CA SER A 4 -9.19 -21.02 21.05
C SER A 4 -8.08 -21.22 20.01
N LYS A 5 -8.26 -22.16 19.09
CA LYS A 5 -7.27 -22.43 18.04
C LYS A 5 -7.14 -21.23 17.09
N GLU A 6 -8.27 -20.68 16.66
CA GLU A 6 -8.32 -19.55 15.73
C GLU A 6 -7.78 -18.30 16.42
N LYS A 7 -8.14 -18.08 17.68
CA LYS A 7 -7.63 -16.96 18.46
C LYS A 7 -6.11 -17.03 18.61
N ASN A 8 -5.60 -18.21 18.98
CA ASN A 8 -4.16 -18.42 19.13
C ASN A 8 -3.42 -18.24 17.80
N TYR A 9 -4.02 -18.69 16.71
CA TYR A 9 -3.47 -18.52 15.37
C TYR A 9 -3.34 -17.03 15.01
N LEU A 10 -4.39 -16.24 15.24
CA LEU A 10 -4.36 -14.81 15.00
C LEU A 10 -3.32 -14.09 15.87
N LEU A 11 -3.24 -14.44 17.13
CA LEU A 11 -2.25 -13.86 18.03
C LEU A 11 -0.82 -14.18 17.57
N TYR A 12 -0.61 -15.39 17.09
CA TYR A 12 0.68 -15.80 16.53
C TYR A 12 1.05 -14.96 15.31
N LEU A 13 0.10 -14.75 14.38
CA LEU A 13 0.32 -13.95 13.19
C LEU A 13 0.62 -12.49 13.54
N LEU A 14 -0.19 -11.90 14.41
CA LEU A 14 -0.05 -10.50 14.80
C LEU A 14 1.20 -10.22 15.63
N ALA A 15 1.74 -11.26 16.29
CA ALA A 15 3.01 -11.13 17.02
C ALA A 15 4.19 -10.95 16.05
N LYS A 16 4.06 -11.42 14.81
CA LYS A 16 5.12 -11.32 13.81
C LYS A 16 5.09 -10.02 13.03
N GLN A 17 3.89 -9.56 12.66
CA GLN A 17 3.70 -8.35 11.86
C GLN A 17 2.26 -7.89 11.95
N ASP A 18 2.00 -6.67 11.49
CA ASP A 18 0.64 -6.18 11.35
C ASP A 18 -0.04 -6.81 10.14
N TYR A 19 -1.34 -7.04 10.26
CA TYR A 19 -2.20 -7.51 9.18
C TYR A 19 -3.43 -6.61 9.13
N SER A 20 -4.01 -6.44 7.94
CA SER A 20 -5.31 -5.79 7.84
C SER A 20 -6.41 -6.76 8.25
N ARG A 21 -7.58 -6.21 8.61
CA ARG A 21 -8.75 -7.01 8.94
C ARG A 21 -9.10 -7.98 7.82
N LYS A 22 -9.09 -7.50 6.58
CA LYS A 22 -9.38 -8.35 5.42
C LYS A 22 -8.41 -9.51 5.28
N GLN A 23 -7.12 -9.26 5.49
CA GLN A 23 -6.11 -10.32 5.41
C GLN A 23 -6.38 -11.41 6.44
N LEU A 24 -6.74 -11.04 7.67
CA LEU A 24 -7.06 -12.02 8.71
C LEU A 24 -8.37 -12.73 8.42
N PHE A 25 -9.36 -12.01 7.90
CA PHE A 25 -10.62 -12.62 7.48
C PHE A 25 -10.37 -13.71 6.44
N ASP A 26 -9.57 -13.41 5.42
CA ASP A 26 -9.25 -14.36 4.36
C ASP A 26 -8.49 -15.58 4.88
N LYS A 27 -7.56 -15.37 5.81
CA LYS A 27 -6.83 -16.48 6.43
C LYS A 27 -7.75 -17.39 7.24
N LEU A 28 -8.74 -16.82 7.92
CA LEU A 28 -9.69 -17.60 8.71
C LEU A 28 -10.70 -18.33 7.83
N THR A 29 -11.08 -17.74 6.69
CA THR A 29 -12.01 -18.43 5.76
C THR A 29 -11.41 -19.71 5.18
N ASP A 30 -10.08 -19.77 5.08
CA ASP A 30 -9.38 -20.96 4.59
C ASP A 30 -9.35 -22.09 5.62
N ARG A 31 -9.72 -21.80 6.87
CA ARG A 31 -9.76 -22.82 7.93
C ARG A 31 -11.14 -23.45 7.99
N GLU A 32 -11.14 -24.76 8.22
CA GLU A 32 -12.39 -25.50 8.38
C GLU A 32 -12.98 -25.25 9.77
N ASN A 33 -14.28 -25.43 9.88
CA ASN A 33 -15.01 -25.40 11.16
C ASN A 33 -15.15 -24.02 11.79
N ILE A 34 -15.07 -22.95 11.00
CA ILE A 34 -15.39 -21.61 11.49
C ILE A 34 -16.31 -20.93 10.49
N SER A 35 -17.41 -20.35 10.97
CA SER A 35 -18.38 -19.65 10.16
C SER A 35 -17.97 -18.19 9.95
N ASN A 36 -18.55 -17.54 8.93
CA ASN A 36 -18.29 -16.12 8.69
C ASN A 36 -18.69 -15.27 9.90
N ASP A 37 -19.83 -15.58 10.54
CA ASP A 37 -20.26 -14.86 11.73
C ASP A 37 -19.27 -15.00 12.90
N GLU A 38 -18.73 -16.18 13.06
CA GLU A 38 -17.70 -16.41 14.08
C GLU A 38 -16.42 -15.63 13.78
N ILE A 39 -16.02 -15.57 12.51
CA ILE A 39 -14.85 -14.79 12.08
C ILE A 39 -15.06 -13.31 12.40
N VAL A 40 -16.21 -12.76 12.03
CA VAL A 40 -16.55 -11.36 12.29
C VAL A 40 -16.50 -11.05 13.78
N THR A 41 -17.10 -11.92 14.59
CA THR A 41 -17.13 -11.75 16.03
C THR A 41 -15.70 -11.75 16.61
N LEU A 42 -14.86 -12.67 16.15
CA LEU A 42 -13.49 -12.78 16.63
C LEU A 42 -12.65 -11.55 16.23
N LEU A 43 -12.80 -11.09 14.98
CA LEU A 43 -12.10 -9.90 14.52
C LEU A 43 -12.56 -8.64 15.24
N ASN A 44 -13.86 -8.53 15.54
CA ASN A 44 -14.38 -7.41 16.33
C ASN A 44 -13.78 -7.39 17.73
N GLU A 45 -13.60 -8.57 18.36
CA GLU A 45 -12.93 -8.67 19.65
C GLU A 45 -11.49 -8.18 19.58
N PHE A 46 -10.77 -8.57 18.53
CA PHE A 46 -9.38 -8.16 18.33
C PHE A 46 -9.26 -6.67 18.11
N GLU A 47 -10.19 -6.07 17.37
CA GLU A 47 -10.21 -4.63 17.18
C GLU A 47 -10.51 -3.88 18.47
N LYS A 48 -11.43 -4.41 19.29
CA LYS A 48 -11.77 -3.84 20.59
C LYS A 48 -10.56 -3.80 21.52
N HIS A 49 -9.73 -4.83 21.49
CA HIS A 49 -8.51 -4.89 22.30
C HIS A 49 -7.32 -4.19 21.63
N LYS A 50 -7.53 -3.62 20.44
CA LYS A 50 -6.48 -2.93 19.67
C LYS A 50 -5.33 -3.84 19.26
N TRP A 51 -5.55 -5.14 19.26
CA TRP A 51 -4.58 -6.10 18.74
C TRP A 51 -4.59 -6.08 17.22
N LEU A 52 -5.72 -5.72 16.63
CA LEU A 52 -5.93 -5.55 15.20
C LEU A 52 -6.33 -4.10 14.94
N SER A 53 -5.66 -3.42 14.00
CA SER A 53 -5.97 -2.04 13.66
C SER A 53 -5.62 -1.77 12.20
N ASP A 54 -6.64 -1.51 11.38
CA ASP A 54 -6.44 -1.10 9.99
C ASP A 54 -5.74 0.25 9.90
N GLU A 55 -5.98 1.15 10.84
CA GLU A 55 -5.27 2.43 10.91
C GLU A 55 -3.77 2.23 11.08
N ARG A 56 -3.38 1.39 12.03
CA ARG A 56 -1.97 1.10 12.27
C ARG A 56 -1.35 0.39 11.06
N PHE A 57 -2.08 -0.58 10.50
CA PHE A 57 -1.62 -1.29 9.31
C PHE A 57 -1.42 -0.31 8.14
N ALA A 58 -2.39 0.58 7.91
CA ALA A 58 -2.33 1.55 6.82
C ALA A 58 -1.10 2.44 6.94
N ARG A 59 -0.82 2.93 8.14
CA ARG A 59 0.34 3.81 8.38
C ARG A 59 1.64 3.11 7.99
N VAL A 60 1.86 1.92 8.50
CA VAL A 60 3.08 1.16 8.27
C VAL A 60 3.20 0.78 6.78
N PHE A 61 2.10 0.29 6.19
CA PHE A 61 2.08 -0.13 4.80
C PHE A 61 2.36 1.05 3.85
N ILE A 62 1.64 2.15 4.04
CA ILE A 62 1.76 3.31 3.15
C ILE A 62 3.16 3.93 3.25
N MET A 63 3.70 4.09 4.46
CA MET A 63 5.04 4.62 4.63
C MET A 63 6.10 3.72 3.99
N SER A 64 5.92 2.42 4.08
CA SER A 64 6.80 1.45 3.40
C SER A 64 6.76 1.63 1.88
N GLU A 65 5.55 1.80 1.31
CA GLU A 65 5.40 1.99 -0.13
C GLU A 65 6.01 3.32 -0.59
N ILE A 66 5.87 4.37 0.19
CA ILE A 66 6.50 5.66 -0.09
C ILE A 66 8.03 5.52 -0.08
N SER A 67 8.57 4.76 0.85
CA SER A 67 10.02 4.51 0.92
C SER A 67 10.56 3.77 -0.31
N LYS A 68 9.69 3.05 -1.02
CA LYS A 68 10.03 2.37 -2.27
C LYS A 68 9.76 3.24 -3.49
N TYR A 69 9.42 4.51 -3.29
CA TYR A 69 9.11 5.47 -4.35
C TYR A 69 7.92 5.05 -5.22
N ARG A 70 6.84 4.56 -4.57
CA ARG A 70 5.59 4.24 -5.27
C ARG A 70 4.74 5.51 -5.38
N GLY A 71 4.03 5.65 -6.51
CA GLY A 71 3.12 6.78 -6.72
C GLY A 71 1.77 6.55 -6.03
N LYS A 72 1.01 7.64 -5.92
CA LYS A 72 -0.27 7.65 -5.21
C LYS A 72 -1.24 6.60 -5.74
N ARG A 73 -1.42 6.53 -7.06
CA ARG A 73 -2.39 5.59 -7.65
C ARG A 73 -2.08 4.14 -7.27
N ARG A 74 -0.81 3.75 -7.34
CA ARG A 74 -0.39 2.38 -7.01
C ARG A 74 -0.59 2.09 -5.53
N ILE A 75 -0.23 3.04 -4.67
CA ILE A 75 -0.40 2.89 -3.21
C ILE A 75 -1.88 2.70 -2.88
N VAL A 76 -2.74 3.58 -3.40
CA VAL A 76 -4.19 3.50 -3.14
C VAL A 76 -4.75 2.18 -3.65
N ASN A 77 -4.43 1.79 -4.88
CA ASN A 77 -4.95 0.56 -5.46
C ASN A 77 -4.52 -0.67 -4.66
N THR A 78 -3.25 -0.76 -4.29
CA THR A 78 -2.75 -1.89 -3.49
C THR A 78 -3.40 -1.90 -2.11
N ALA A 79 -3.47 -0.75 -1.45
CA ALA A 79 -4.04 -0.65 -0.10
C ALA A 79 -5.51 -1.06 -0.08
N VAL A 80 -6.29 -0.58 -1.04
CA VAL A 80 -7.74 -0.81 -1.07
C VAL A 80 -8.06 -2.22 -1.60
N TYR A 81 -7.53 -2.57 -2.77
CA TYR A 81 -7.96 -3.80 -3.45
C TYR A 81 -7.19 -5.04 -3.01
N GLN A 82 -5.94 -4.93 -2.65
CA GLN A 82 -5.16 -6.08 -2.18
C GLN A 82 -5.19 -6.25 -0.67
N LYS A 83 -5.07 -5.14 0.05
CA LYS A 83 -5.02 -5.20 1.53
C LYS A 83 -6.39 -5.02 2.18
N GLY A 84 -7.37 -4.59 1.42
CA GLY A 84 -8.75 -4.46 1.89
C GLY A 84 -8.99 -3.30 2.85
N LEU A 85 -8.15 -2.27 2.79
CA LEU A 85 -8.37 -1.05 3.57
C LEU A 85 -9.47 -0.22 2.94
N SER A 86 -10.18 0.59 3.76
CA SER A 86 -11.17 1.50 3.20
C SER A 86 -10.47 2.61 2.43
N GLN A 87 -11.05 3.01 1.31
CA GLN A 87 -10.50 4.11 0.51
C GLN A 87 -10.44 5.40 1.31
N GLU A 88 -11.46 5.64 2.12
CA GLU A 88 -11.52 6.82 2.99
C GLU A 88 -10.33 6.87 3.95
N LEU A 89 -10.00 5.76 4.60
CA LEU A 89 -8.87 5.67 5.51
C LEU A 89 -7.55 5.97 4.80
N VAL A 90 -7.35 5.37 3.63
CA VAL A 90 -6.13 5.56 2.84
C VAL A 90 -5.99 7.02 2.39
N GLU A 91 -7.06 7.60 1.82
CA GLU A 91 -7.04 8.99 1.36
C GLU A 91 -6.80 9.96 2.51
N CYS A 92 -7.43 9.72 3.65
CA CYS A 92 -7.25 10.54 4.84
C CYS A 92 -5.79 10.53 5.30
N PHE A 93 -5.17 9.36 5.34
CA PHE A 93 -3.76 9.25 5.73
C PHE A 93 -2.85 9.98 4.75
N LEU A 94 -3.05 9.78 3.45
CA LEU A 94 -2.22 10.40 2.41
C LEU A 94 -2.34 11.93 2.44
N HIS A 95 -3.55 12.44 2.66
CA HIS A 95 -3.77 13.88 2.77
C HIS A 95 -3.04 14.46 3.98
N GLY A 96 -3.15 13.80 5.13
CA GLY A 96 -2.50 14.26 6.36
C GLY A 96 -0.98 14.17 6.33
N ALA A 97 -0.42 13.27 5.53
CA ALA A 97 1.02 13.06 5.42
C ALA A 97 1.72 14.13 4.55
N GLU A 98 0.96 14.93 3.81
CA GLU A 98 1.49 16.03 2.97
C GLU A 98 2.64 15.59 2.07
N ILE A 99 2.41 14.55 1.28
CA ILE A 99 3.44 13.96 0.44
C ILE A 99 3.64 14.80 -0.83
N ASP A 100 4.89 15.12 -1.16
CA ASP A 100 5.24 15.77 -2.42
C ASP A 100 5.42 14.69 -3.49
N TRP A 101 4.35 14.43 -4.24
CA TRP A 101 4.34 13.39 -5.26
C TRP A 101 5.26 13.71 -6.45
N PHE A 102 5.45 14.97 -6.76
CA PHE A 102 6.38 15.40 -7.82
C PHE A 102 7.82 15.05 -7.45
N GLU A 103 8.22 15.37 -6.23
CA GLU A 103 9.57 15.02 -5.74
C GLU A 103 9.75 13.52 -5.68
N LEU A 104 8.74 12.79 -5.22
CA LEU A 104 8.80 11.34 -5.12
C LEU A 104 8.97 10.72 -6.51
N CYS A 105 8.29 11.25 -7.52
CA CYS A 105 8.43 10.80 -8.90
C CYS A 105 9.85 11.03 -9.41
N GLN A 106 10.45 12.19 -9.11
CA GLN A 106 11.83 12.47 -9.47
C GLN A 106 12.79 11.45 -8.85
N LYS A 107 12.61 11.14 -7.57
CA LYS A 107 13.44 10.15 -6.87
C LYS A 107 13.28 8.76 -7.48
N CYS A 108 12.05 8.40 -7.85
CA CYS A 108 11.77 7.14 -8.52
C CYS A 108 12.50 7.04 -9.85
N LEU A 109 12.45 8.10 -10.63
CA LEU A 109 13.15 8.18 -11.93
C LEU A 109 14.66 8.06 -11.74
N GLN A 110 15.23 8.85 -10.83
CA GLN A 110 16.66 8.91 -10.60
C GLN A 110 17.24 7.59 -10.09
N LYS A 111 16.44 6.80 -9.42
CA LYS A 111 16.87 5.49 -8.92
C LYS A 111 17.28 4.56 -10.06
N LYS A 112 16.57 4.65 -11.19
CA LYS A 112 16.79 3.74 -12.33
C LYS A 112 17.46 4.43 -13.51
N TYR A 113 17.15 5.69 -13.76
CA TYR A 113 17.64 6.45 -14.92
C TYR A 113 18.43 7.65 -14.39
N LYS A 114 19.75 7.54 -14.39
CA LYS A 114 20.62 8.54 -13.75
C LYS A 114 21.08 9.66 -14.70
N ASP A 115 21.02 9.43 -16.01
CA ASP A 115 21.42 10.40 -17.03
C ASP A 115 20.18 11.00 -17.69
N LEU A 116 19.74 12.16 -17.20
CA LEU A 116 18.56 12.83 -17.73
C LEU A 116 18.77 13.39 -19.13
N ASP A 117 20.00 13.79 -19.47
CA ASP A 117 20.32 14.28 -20.81
C ASP A 117 20.11 13.18 -21.83
N LYS A 118 20.52 11.96 -21.50
CA LYS A 118 20.34 10.79 -22.37
C LYS A 118 18.86 10.50 -22.56
N LEU A 119 18.05 10.63 -21.50
CA LEU A 119 16.60 10.44 -21.58
C LEU A 119 15.95 11.41 -22.57
N GLN A 120 16.38 12.66 -22.55
CA GLN A 120 15.80 13.68 -23.41
C GLN A 120 16.20 13.51 -24.86
N SER A 121 17.36 12.95 -25.15
CA SER A 121 17.86 12.76 -26.51
C SER A 121 17.47 11.41 -27.12
N ASP A 122 17.05 10.43 -26.32
CA ASP A 122 16.70 9.09 -26.81
C ASP A 122 15.22 8.82 -26.55
N LEU A 123 14.41 8.89 -27.62
CA LEU A 123 12.96 8.72 -27.53
C LEU A 123 12.54 7.35 -27.00
N LYS A 124 13.26 6.29 -27.35
CA LYS A 124 12.94 4.95 -26.87
C LYS A 124 13.19 4.83 -25.39
N LEU A 125 14.30 5.39 -24.92
CA LEU A 125 14.63 5.38 -23.50
C LEU A 125 13.65 6.24 -22.71
N LYS A 126 13.28 7.39 -23.24
CA LYS A 126 12.28 8.27 -22.64
C LYS A 126 10.93 7.54 -22.48
N GLN A 127 10.50 6.81 -23.51
CA GLN A 127 9.24 6.07 -23.46
C GLN A 127 9.29 4.95 -22.40
N LYS A 128 10.42 4.27 -22.29
CA LYS A 128 10.62 3.26 -21.24
C LYS A 128 10.51 3.88 -19.84
N ALA A 129 11.11 5.06 -19.66
CA ALA A 129 11.06 5.78 -18.39
C ALA A 129 9.63 6.19 -18.05
N VAL A 130 8.88 6.71 -19.03
CA VAL A 130 7.46 7.07 -18.84
C VAL A 130 6.67 5.83 -18.39
N ASN A 131 6.83 4.72 -19.09
CA ASN A 131 6.12 3.48 -18.75
C ASN A 131 6.49 2.98 -17.35
N TYR A 132 7.75 3.08 -16.98
CA TYR A 132 8.23 2.70 -15.65
C TYR A 132 7.55 3.54 -14.55
N LEU A 133 7.46 4.86 -14.77
CA LEU A 133 6.84 5.75 -13.79
C LEU A 133 5.32 5.57 -13.73
N LEU A 134 4.67 5.33 -14.89
CA LEU A 134 3.25 4.99 -14.92
C LEU A 134 2.97 3.71 -14.13
N TYR A 135 3.80 2.69 -14.35
CA TYR A 135 3.68 1.42 -13.62
C TYR A 135 3.82 1.63 -12.11
N ASN A 136 4.71 2.53 -11.69
CA ASN A 136 4.90 2.83 -10.28
C ASN A 136 3.79 3.71 -9.69
N GLY A 137 2.85 4.18 -10.50
CA GLY A 137 1.64 4.83 -10.00
C GLY A 137 1.62 6.34 -10.10
N PHE A 138 2.55 6.94 -10.83
CA PHE A 138 2.60 8.38 -11.02
C PHE A 138 1.73 8.82 -12.20
N ASN A 139 1.22 10.07 -12.16
CA ASN A 139 0.43 10.63 -13.24
C ASN A 139 1.33 11.37 -14.25
N PHE A 140 0.72 11.78 -15.40
CA PHE A 140 1.50 12.42 -16.46
C PHE A 140 2.12 13.75 -16.05
N ASP A 141 1.45 14.54 -15.22
CA ASP A 141 1.99 15.81 -14.73
C ASP A 141 3.26 15.58 -13.89
N GLU A 142 3.20 14.60 -13.00
CA GLU A 142 4.34 14.22 -12.16
C GLU A 142 5.50 13.69 -13.02
N ILE A 143 5.17 12.87 -14.01
CA ILE A 143 6.16 12.26 -14.91
C ILE A 143 6.82 13.33 -15.78
N ASN A 144 6.04 14.22 -16.36
CA ASN A 144 6.58 15.29 -17.21
C ASN A 144 7.51 16.19 -16.41
N PHE A 145 7.13 16.54 -15.19
CA PHE A 145 7.98 17.32 -14.31
C PHE A 145 9.30 16.58 -13.99
N ALA A 146 9.21 15.28 -13.70
CA ALA A 146 10.40 14.48 -13.37
C ALA A 146 11.39 14.42 -14.54
N ILE A 147 10.88 14.29 -15.77
CA ILE A 147 11.73 14.15 -16.95
C ILE A 147 12.25 15.49 -17.45
N SER A 148 11.39 16.52 -17.53
CA SER A 148 11.72 17.80 -18.12
C SER A 148 12.00 18.93 -17.12
N GLY A 149 11.59 18.75 -15.87
CA GLY A 149 11.67 19.82 -14.87
C GLY A 149 10.58 20.88 -15.02
N GLU A 150 9.59 20.66 -15.89
CA GLU A 150 8.50 21.60 -16.17
C GLU A 150 7.14 21.00 -15.83
N ILE A 151 6.32 21.82 -15.17
CA ILE A 151 4.95 21.45 -14.83
C ILE A 151 4.00 21.88 -15.94
#